data_5ee3adfec1152f126e2cbd9f540901ed
#
_entry.id   5ee3adfec1152f126e2cbd9f540901ed
#
_cell.length_a   1.000
_cell.length_b   1.000
_cell.length_c   1.000
_cell.angle_alpha   90.00
_cell.angle_beta   90.00
_cell.angle_gamma   90.00
#
_symmetry.space_group_name_H-M   'P 1'
#
loop_
_entity.id
_entity.type
_entity.pdbx_description
1 polymer ?
#
loop_
_entity_poly.entity_id
_entity_poly.type
_entity_poly.pdbx_seq_one_letter_code
_entity_poly.pdbx_strand_id
1 'polypeptide(L)'
;MKKLNVLVMGLLLPMLAAAQTVKSPNGNVSVTFSLTEKGQPTYEMSYKGKTVCKPSHLGLELAKDKHASKGMEETSLMDGFTETGSKTSTFDETWKPVWGETATIRNHYNEMEVNLNQASSKRNITIRFRVYDYGMGLRYEFPQQESLNYFVIQEEHTQFAMAGDHTAYWIPGDYDTQEYDYNITPLTGIRPVIAKNREAYKSNSSTTVFSDTGVQTSLQMKTKDGLYINIHEAACLDYPTMHLNLDEKTLTFESWLTPDAVGRKGFIQTPFNTPWRTVMVSDDARDMLSCKLTLNLDRKSVV
;
A
#
# COMPACT_ATOMS: atom_id res chain seq x y z
N MET A 1 -40.43 24.11 -47.97
CA MET A 1 -40.00 22.86 -47.28
C MET A 1 -38.95 23.24 -46.24
N LYS A 2 -39.32 23.28 -44.96
CA LYS A 2 -38.44 23.61 -43.83
C LYS A 2 -37.73 22.32 -43.37
N LYS A 3 -36.41 22.25 -43.46
CA LYS A 3 -35.59 21.13 -42.92
C LYS A 3 -35.53 21.25 -41.40
N LEU A 4 -36.09 20.29 -40.70
CA LEU A 4 -36.01 20.14 -39.25
C LEU A 4 -34.68 19.43 -38.92
N ASN A 5 -33.71 20.18 -38.37
CA ASN A 5 -32.47 19.61 -37.82
C ASN A 5 -32.75 19.06 -36.42
N VAL A 6 -32.79 17.75 -36.27
CA VAL A 6 -32.87 17.10 -34.98
C VAL A 6 -31.43 17.01 -34.44
N LEU A 7 -31.14 17.81 -33.41
CA LEU A 7 -29.90 17.73 -32.64
C LEU A 7 -30.02 16.57 -31.64
N VAL A 8 -29.38 15.43 -31.94
CA VAL A 8 -29.27 14.32 -31.00
C VAL A 8 -28.18 14.67 -30.01
N MET A 9 -28.56 15.18 -28.85
CA MET A 9 -27.69 15.42 -27.72
C MET A 9 -27.46 14.04 -27.03
N GLY A 10 -26.33 13.40 -27.35
CA GLY A 10 -25.93 12.17 -26.66
C GLY A 10 -25.64 12.46 -25.20
N LEU A 11 -26.46 11.95 -24.29
CA LEU A 11 -26.15 11.89 -22.87
C LEU A 11 -24.95 10.93 -22.70
N LEU A 12 -23.76 11.47 -22.49
CA LEU A 12 -22.65 10.74 -21.90
C LEU A 12 -22.97 10.52 -20.41
N LEU A 13 -23.57 9.38 -20.10
CA LEU A 13 -23.62 8.90 -18.73
C LEU A 13 -22.20 8.60 -18.26
N PRO A 14 -21.73 9.15 -17.13
CA PRO A 14 -20.47 8.74 -16.56
C PRO A 14 -20.56 7.24 -16.24
N MET A 15 -19.75 6.42 -16.87
CA MET A 15 -19.53 5.04 -16.44
C MET A 15 -18.80 5.11 -15.08
N LEU A 16 -19.54 4.99 -13.99
CA LEU A 16 -18.98 4.65 -12.70
C LEU A 16 -18.25 3.30 -12.89
N ALA A 17 -16.94 3.29 -12.72
CA ALA A 17 -16.18 2.04 -12.72
C ALA A 17 -16.77 1.13 -11.62
N ALA A 18 -17.22 -0.06 -12.01
CA ALA A 18 -17.79 -1.01 -11.05
C ALA A 18 -16.69 -1.44 -10.07
N ALA A 19 -17.01 -1.44 -8.78
CA ALA A 19 -16.11 -1.96 -7.76
C ALA A 19 -15.78 -3.43 -8.04
N GLN A 20 -14.50 -3.79 -7.94
CA GLN A 20 -14.02 -5.14 -8.22
C GLN A 20 -13.56 -5.81 -6.94
N THR A 21 -13.97 -7.04 -6.73
CA THR A 21 -13.66 -7.79 -5.50
C THR A 21 -12.93 -9.08 -5.82
N VAL A 22 -11.84 -9.32 -5.10
CA VAL A 22 -11.13 -10.60 -5.05
C VAL A 22 -11.17 -11.14 -3.62
N LYS A 23 -11.38 -12.45 -3.48
CA LYS A 23 -11.39 -13.13 -2.18
C LYS A 23 -10.21 -14.09 -2.08
N SER A 24 -9.78 -14.37 -0.86
CA SER A 24 -8.82 -15.44 -0.61
C SER A 24 -9.36 -16.82 -1.04
N PRO A 25 -8.49 -17.83 -1.22
CA PRO A 25 -8.93 -19.17 -1.59
C PRO A 25 -10.00 -19.77 -0.66
N ASN A 26 -9.89 -19.53 0.66
CA ASN A 26 -10.90 -19.98 1.64
C ASN A 26 -12.10 -19.02 1.78
N GLY A 27 -12.08 -17.86 1.09
CA GLY A 27 -13.14 -16.85 1.11
C GLY A 27 -13.18 -15.94 2.34
N ASN A 28 -12.28 -16.11 3.31
CA ASN A 28 -12.29 -15.34 4.57
C ASN A 28 -11.80 -13.89 4.40
N VAL A 29 -10.78 -13.68 3.57
CA VAL A 29 -10.28 -12.33 3.24
C VAL A 29 -10.95 -11.86 1.96
N SER A 30 -11.44 -10.63 1.95
CA SER A 30 -12.00 -9.98 0.77
C SER A 30 -11.37 -8.61 0.58
N VAL A 31 -10.93 -8.32 -0.63
CA VAL A 31 -10.37 -7.02 -1.03
C VAL A 31 -11.19 -6.48 -2.19
N THR A 32 -11.68 -5.26 -2.05
CA THR A 32 -12.45 -4.57 -3.09
C THR A 32 -11.66 -3.35 -3.55
N PHE A 33 -11.47 -3.23 -4.84
CA PHE A 33 -10.87 -2.06 -5.51
C PHE A 33 -11.96 -1.22 -6.15
N SER A 34 -11.81 0.10 -6.11
CA SER A 34 -12.66 1.06 -6.81
C SER A 34 -11.89 2.32 -7.19
N LEU A 35 -12.44 3.10 -8.10
CA LEU A 35 -12.02 4.47 -8.38
C LEU A 35 -13.06 5.43 -7.80
N THR A 36 -12.59 6.52 -7.17
CA THR A 36 -13.48 7.63 -6.80
C THR A 36 -13.98 8.36 -8.04
N GLU A 37 -14.92 9.28 -7.89
CA GLU A 37 -15.41 10.13 -8.99
C GLU A 37 -14.29 10.94 -9.68
N LYS A 38 -13.21 11.23 -8.95
CA LYS A 38 -12.03 11.91 -9.49
C LYS A 38 -11.01 10.96 -10.11
N GLY A 39 -11.30 9.65 -10.15
CA GLY A 39 -10.36 8.64 -10.63
C GLY A 39 -9.22 8.36 -9.67
N GLN A 40 -9.39 8.56 -8.36
CA GLN A 40 -8.41 8.17 -7.36
C GLN A 40 -8.58 6.69 -7.02
N PRO A 41 -7.50 5.86 -7.14
CA PRO A 41 -7.54 4.47 -6.75
C PRO A 41 -7.78 4.31 -5.25
N THR A 42 -8.66 3.37 -4.89
CA THR A 42 -9.08 3.12 -3.51
C THR A 42 -9.28 1.63 -3.31
N TYR A 43 -8.94 1.12 -2.14
CA TYR A 43 -9.25 -0.26 -1.76
C TYR A 43 -9.87 -0.32 -0.37
N GLU A 44 -10.57 -1.40 -0.10
CA GLU A 44 -11.03 -1.80 1.23
C GLU A 44 -10.76 -3.28 1.47
N MET A 45 -10.63 -3.68 2.74
CA MET A 45 -10.33 -5.05 3.12
C MET A 45 -11.23 -5.50 4.27
N SER A 46 -11.73 -6.73 4.19
CA SER A 46 -12.47 -7.40 5.27
C SER A 46 -11.94 -8.81 5.54
N TYR A 47 -12.16 -9.30 6.77
CA TYR A 47 -11.85 -10.65 7.22
C TYR A 47 -13.05 -11.25 7.90
N LYS A 48 -13.56 -12.39 7.38
CA LYS A 48 -14.77 -13.07 7.89
C LYS A 48 -15.95 -12.10 8.06
N GLY A 49 -16.09 -11.15 7.11
CA GLY A 49 -17.14 -10.12 7.12
C GLY A 49 -16.89 -8.93 8.05
N LYS A 50 -15.80 -8.89 8.81
CA LYS A 50 -15.41 -7.75 9.64
C LYS A 50 -14.48 -6.84 8.86
N THR A 51 -14.70 -5.52 8.90
CA THR A 51 -13.82 -4.54 8.25
C THR A 51 -12.45 -4.51 8.92
N VAL A 52 -11.40 -4.66 8.11
CA VAL A 52 -9.99 -4.53 8.51
C VAL A 52 -9.49 -3.15 8.10
N CYS A 53 -9.55 -2.83 6.80
CA CYS A 53 -9.29 -1.51 6.27
C CYS A 53 -10.58 -0.94 5.67
N LYS A 54 -10.97 0.26 6.10
CA LYS A 54 -11.99 1.09 5.45
C LYS A 54 -11.46 1.55 4.09
N PRO A 55 -12.26 2.21 3.22
CA PRO A 55 -11.75 2.78 1.99
C PRO A 55 -10.47 3.56 2.21
N SER A 56 -9.39 3.11 1.59
CA SER A 56 -8.01 3.56 1.73
C SER A 56 -7.50 3.98 0.37
N HIS A 57 -6.99 5.20 0.25
CA HIS A 57 -6.51 5.73 -1.02
C HIS A 57 -5.13 5.18 -1.39
N LEU A 58 -4.89 5.13 -2.69
CA LEU A 58 -3.62 4.74 -3.29
C LEU A 58 -3.13 5.84 -4.22
N GLY A 59 -1.82 5.98 -4.35
CA GLY A 59 -1.21 6.92 -5.28
C GLY A 59 0.23 7.23 -4.96
N LEU A 60 0.86 7.99 -5.86
CA LEU A 60 2.24 8.44 -5.70
C LEU A 60 2.37 9.89 -6.15
N GLU A 61 3.24 10.62 -5.49
CA GLU A 61 3.71 11.92 -5.92
C GLU A 61 5.15 11.80 -6.45
N LEU A 62 5.38 12.36 -7.62
CA LEU A 62 6.68 12.36 -8.28
C LEU A 62 7.41 13.67 -8.01
N ALA A 63 8.73 13.61 -7.87
CA ALA A 63 9.54 14.80 -7.81
C ALA A 63 9.53 15.55 -9.15
N LYS A 64 9.48 16.87 -9.08
CA LYS A 64 9.64 17.71 -10.29
C LYS A 64 11.01 17.50 -10.89
N ASP A 65 11.06 17.05 -12.12
CA ASP A 65 12.28 17.03 -12.90
C ASP A 65 12.42 18.36 -13.66
N LYS A 66 13.49 19.10 -13.37
CA LYS A 66 13.81 20.37 -14.04
C LYS A 66 14.16 20.17 -15.52
N HIS A 67 14.47 18.96 -15.92
CA HIS A 67 14.84 18.54 -17.27
C HIS A 67 13.75 17.68 -17.93
N ALA A 68 12.56 17.58 -17.28
CA ALA A 68 11.45 16.83 -17.84
C ALA A 68 11.12 17.34 -19.25
N SER A 69 10.98 16.43 -20.20
CA SER A 69 10.46 16.74 -21.53
C SER A 69 9.06 17.34 -21.41
N LYS A 70 8.72 18.22 -22.34
CA LYS A 70 7.36 18.80 -22.39
C LYS A 70 6.29 17.71 -22.36
N GLY A 71 5.38 17.78 -21.38
CA GLY A 71 4.37 16.75 -21.11
C GLY A 71 4.69 15.78 -19.96
N MET A 72 5.89 15.84 -19.37
CA MET A 72 6.26 15.14 -18.14
C MET A 72 6.21 16.06 -16.90
N GLU A 73 5.57 17.22 -17.03
CA GLU A 73 5.45 18.24 -15.98
C GLU A 73 4.47 17.83 -14.89
N GLU A 74 3.56 16.89 -15.20
CA GLU A 74 2.62 16.34 -14.24
C GLU A 74 3.35 15.43 -13.25
N THR A 75 3.26 15.78 -11.97
CA THR A 75 3.92 15.04 -10.89
C THR A 75 2.98 14.13 -10.09
N SER A 76 1.66 14.29 -10.26
CA SER A 76 0.68 13.53 -9.50
C SER A 76 0.28 12.24 -10.21
N LEU A 77 0.41 11.14 -9.50
CA LEU A 77 -0.22 9.85 -9.81
C LEU A 77 -1.24 9.50 -8.72
N MET A 78 -1.97 10.50 -8.22
CA MET A 78 -2.95 10.37 -7.16
C MET A 78 -4.37 10.14 -7.68
N ASP A 79 -4.75 10.79 -8.79
CA ASP A 79 -6.10 10.76 -9.34
C ASP A 79 -6.10 10.91 -10.87
N GLY A 80 -7.29 11.13 -11.46
CA GLY A 80 -7.44 11.25 -12.90
C GLY A 80 -7.32 9.95 -13.67
N PHE A 81 -7.36 8.81 -12.96
CA PHE A 81 -7.28 7.50 -13.58
C PHE A 81 -8.62 7.01 -14.10
N THR A 82 -8.54 6.27 -15.19
CA THR A 82 -9.60 5.40 -15.69
C THR A 82 -9.10 3.97 -15.76
N GLU A 83 -9.95 3.01 -15.46
CA GLU A 83 -9.62 1.61 -15.63
C GLU A 83 -9.65 1.25 -17.12
N THR A 84 -8.58 0.59 -17.58
CA THR A 84 -8.45 0.11 -18.97
C THR A 84 -8.63 -1.40 -19.09
N GLY A 85 -8.65 -2.09 -17.97
CA GLY A 85 -8.91 -3.53 -17.90
C GLY A 85 -8.51 -4.11 -16.56
N SER A 86 -9.07 -5.25 -16.25
CA SER A 86 -8.73 -6.02 -15.06
C SER A 86 -8.81 -7.51 -15.32
N LYS A 87 -8.10 -8.26 -14.52
CA LYS A 87 -8.18 -9.72 -14.53
C LYS A 87 -7.98 -10.29 -13.13
N THR A 88 -8.54 -11.47 -12.91
CA THR A 88 -8.31 -12.28 -11.71
C THR A 88 -7.67 -13.61 -12.10
N SER A 89 -6.86 -14.15 -11.21
CA SER A 89 -6.25 -15.47 -11.38
C SER A 89 -6.04 -16.14 -10.01
N THR A 90 -5.79 -17.44 -10.05
CA THR A 90 -5.45 -18.24 -8.85
C THR A 90 -4.07 -18.83 -9.04
N PHE A 91 -3.30 -18.87 -7.97
CA PHE A 91 -1.98 -19.47 -7.94
C PHE A 91 -1.84 -20.40 -6.74
N ASP A 92 -1.28 -21.58 -6.94
CA ASP A 92 -1.05 -22.58 -5.89
C ASP A 92 0.21 -23.37 -6.20
N GLU A 93 1.21 -23.21 -5.38
CA GLU A 93 2.44 -24.01 -5.44
C GLU A 93 2.99 -24.27 -4.04
N THR A 94 3.85 -25.28 -3.92
CA THR A 94 4.65 -25.50 -2.72
C THR A 94 6.13 -25.36 -3.10
N TRP A 95 6.85 -24.55 -2.34
CA TRP A 95 8.28 -24.30 -2.56
C TRP A 95 9.10 -24.63 -1.30
N LYS A 96 10.39 -24.78 -1.47
CA LYS A 96 11.33 -25.05 -0.38
C LYS A 96 12.22 -23.84 -0.19
N PRO A 97 12.20 -23.17 0.99
CA PRO A 97 13.19 -22.15 1.29
C PRO A 97 14.56 -22.77 1.43
N VAL A 98 15.62 -21.99 1.15
CA VAL A 98 17.00 -22.46 1.25
C VAL A 98 17.38 -22.76 2.69
N TRP A 99 16.87 -21.96 3.61
CA TRP A 99 17.05 -22.07 5.04
C TRP A 99 15.81 -21.52 5.77
N GLY A 100 15.72 -21.75 7.06
CA GLY A 100 14.61 -21.25 7.90
C GLY A 100 13.95 -22.37 8.70
N GLU A 101 12.91 -22.01 9.41
CA GLU A 101 12.20 -22.89 10.35
C GLU A 101 11.28 -23.92 9.68
N THR A 102 10.90 -23.65 8.43
CA THR A 102 9.88 -24.42 7.71
C THR A 102 10.49 -25.08 6.48
N ALA A 103 10.41 -26.39 6.37
CA ALA A 103 10.99 -27.14 5.24
C ALA A 103 10.26 -26.90 3.91
N THR A 104 8.95 -26.59 3.96
CA THR A 104 8.13 -26.33 2.78
C THR A 104 7.12 -25.23 3.08
N ILE A 105 6.86 -24.35 2.11
CA ILE A 105 5.91 -23.25 2.23
C ILE A 105 4.93 -23.35 1.04
N ARG A 106 3.63 -23.38 1.33
CA ARG A 106 2.59 -23.26 0.31
C ARG A 106 2.38 -21.79 -0.02
N ASN A 107 2.43 -21.46 -1.30
CA ASN A 107 2.10 -20.15 -1.85
C ASN A 107 0.79 -20.25 -2.61
N HIS A 108 -0.33 -19.98 -1.91
CA HIS A 108 -1.68 -20.12 -2.44
C HIS A 108 -2.45 -18.83 -2.25
N TYR A 109 -2.83 -18.18 -3.35
CA TYR A 109 -3.56 -16.92 -3.37
C TYR A 109 -4.46 -16.78 -4.57
N ASN A 110 -5.43 -15.88 -4.47
CA ASN A 110 -6.11 -15.30 -5.62
C ASN A 110 -5.53 -13.91 -5.89
N GLU A 111 -5.36 -13.58 -7.15
CA GLU A 111 -4.77 -12.31 -7.60
C GLU A 111 -5.80 -11.49 -8.36
N MET A 112 -5.77 -10.18 -8.16
CA MET A 112 -6.45 -9.20 -8.98
C MET A 112 -5.43 -8.20 -9.51
N GLU A 113 -5.45 -7.99 -10.81
CA GLU A 113 -4.66 -7.01 -11.54
C GLU A 113 -5.61 -5.98 -12.12
N VAL A 114 -5.36 -4.71 -11.84
CA VAL A 114 -6.15 -3.58 -12.34
C VAL A 114 -5.24 -2.64 -13.12
N ASN A 115 -5.51 -2.49 -14.40
CA ASN A 115 -4.75 -1.62 -15.29
C ASN A 115 -5.43 -0.25 -15.38
N LEU A 116 -4.67 0.79 -15.11
CA LEU A 116 -5.13 2.17 -15.02
C LEU A 116 -4.39 3.05 -16.01
N ASN A 117 -5.11 3.98 -16.62
CA ASN A 117 -4.54 5.03 -17.48
C ASN A 117 -4.92 6.41 -16.92
N GLN A 118 -3.93 7.29 -16.77
CA GLN A 118 -4.13 8.69 -16.47
C GLN A 118 -4.03 9.48 -17.80
N ALA A 119 -5.20 9.86 -18.34
CA ALA A 119 -5.28 10.44 -19.68
C ALA A 119 -4.52 11.76 -19.82
N SER A 120 -4.48 12.61 -18.79
CA SER A 120 -3.81 13.90 -18.77
C SER A 120 -2.30 13.77 -19.01
N SER A 121 -1.67 12.77 -18.42
CA SER A 121 -0.23 12.51 -18.51
C SER A 121 0.12 11.37 -19.48
N LYS A 122 -0.87 10.65 -20.02
CA LYS A 122 -0.72 9.45 -20.86
C LYS A 122 0.07 8.32 -20.16
N ARG A 123 -0.02 8.26 -18.84
CA ARG A 123 0.70 7.28 -18.02
C ARG A 123 -0.17 6.10 -17.68
N ASN A 124 0.43 4.93 -17.73
CA ASN A 124 -0.19 3.67 -17.35
C ASN A 124 0.46 3.16 -16.08
N ILE A 125 -0.35 2.69 -15.15
CA ILE A 125 0.08 1.95 -13.97
C ILE A 125 -0.80 0.72 -13.80
N THR A 126 -0.28 -0.31 -13.16
CA THR A 126 -1.06 -1.46 -12.73
C THR A 126 -1.03 -1.53 -11.21
N ILE A 127 -2.17 -1.74 -10.59
CA ILE A 127 -2.26 -2.08 -9.17
C ILE A 127 -2.55 -3.56 -9.08
N ARG A 128 -1.70 -4.28 -8.36
CA ARG A 128 -1.81 -5.72 -8.18
C ARG A 128 -2.10 -6.06 -6.74
N PHE A 129 -3.11 -6.90 -6.51
CA PHE A 129 -3.46 -7.46 -5.21
C PHE A 129 -3.25 -8.97 -5.24
N ARG A 130 -2.58 -9.51 -4.22
CA ARG A 130 -2.54 -10.94 -3.91
C ARG A 130 -3.21 -11.19 -2.58
N VAL A 131 -4.26 -12.00 -2.58
CA VAL A 131 -5.11 -12.22 -1.43
C VAL A 131 -4.97 -13.66 -0.96
N TYR A 132 -4.39 -13.80 0.22
CA TYR A 132 -4.13 -15.06 0.93
C TYR A 132 -5.18 -15.28 2.01
N ASP A 133 -5.28 -16.50 2.53
CA ASP A 133 -6.22 -16.85 3.59
C ASP A 133 -5.99 -16.08 4.92
N TYR A 134 -4.83 -15.45 5.04
CA TYR A 134 -4.34 -14.74 6.23
C TYR A 134 -3.91 -13.30 5.95
N GLY A 135 -4.32 -12.74 4.82
CA GLY A 135 -4.01 -11.34 4.51
C GLY A 135 -3.88 -11.03 3.02
N MET A 136 -3.35 -9.87 2.73
CA MET A 136 -3.10 -9.43 1.36
C MET A 136 -1.74 -8.73 1.21
N GLY A 137 -1.24 -8.69 -0.03
CA GLY A 137 -0.24 -7.75 -0.49
C GLY A 137 -0.77 -6.94 -1.66
N LEU A 138 -0.43 -5.66 -1.72
CA LEU A 138 -0.66 -4.80 -2.87
C LEU A 138 0.65 -4.14 -3.31
N ARG A 139 0.78 -3.84 -4.61
CA ARG A 139 1.90 -3.08 -5.14
C ARG A 139 1.51 -2.31 -6.39
N TYR A 140 2.32 -1.32 -6.73
CA TYR A 140 2.26 -0.62 -8.01
C TYR A 140 3.23 -1.27 -9.00
N GLU A 141 2.81 -1.38 -10.24
CA GLU A 141 3.64 -1.86 -11.35
C GLU A 141 3.65 -0.79 -12.45
N PHE A 142 4.83 -0.42 -12.87
CA PHE A 142 5.06 0.57 -13.92
C PHE A 142 5.56 -0.15 -15.17
N PRO A 143 4.71 -0.30 -16.20
CA PRO A 143 5.15 -0.91 -17.46
C PRO A 143 6.14 0.00 -18.20
N GLN A 144 6.90 -0.58 -19.11
CA GLN A 144 7.74 0.20 -20.02
C GLN A 144 6.86 1.15 -20.83
N GLN A 145 7.14 2.46 -20.79
CA GLN A 145 6.38 3.49 -21.48
C GLN A 145 7.22 4.76 -21.66
N GLU A 146 6.99 5.51 -22.75
CA GLU A 146 7.72 6.75 -23.02
C GLU A 146 7.34 7.88 -22.07
N SER A 147 6.05 7.95 -21.68
CA SER A 147 5.51 9.00 -20.79
C SER A 147 6.00 8.90 -19.34
N LEU A 148 6.63 7.79 -18.95
CA LEU A 148 7.16 7.55 -17.61
C LEU A 148 8.29 6.51 -17.70
N ASN A 149 9.46 6.91 -18.21
CA ASN A 149 10.60 6.01 -18.40
C ASN A 149 11.55 6.05 -17.20
N TYR A 150 11.96 7.25 -16.79
CA TYR A 150 12.79 7.48 -15.61
C TYR A 150 12.16 8.58 -14.76
N PHE A 151 11.98 8.32 -13.48
CA PHE A 151 11.37 9.29 -12.56
C PHE A 151 11.84 9.09 -11.12
N VAL A 152 11.62 10.10 -10.31
CA VAL A 152 11.93 10.07 -8.88
C VAL A 152 10.62 10.16 -8.10
N ILE A 153 10.43 9.25 -7.17
CA ILE A 153 9.30 9.30 -6.25
C ILE A 153 9.58 10.34 -5.15
N GLN A 154 8.67 11.28 -5.00
CA GLN A 154 8.66 12.25 -3.92
C GLN A 154 8.02 11.65 -2.67
N GLU A 155 6.86 10.99 -2.83
CA GLU A 155 6.17 10.27 -1.76
C GLU A 155 5.25 9.19 -2.34
N GLU A 156 5.02 8.16 -1.55
CA GLU A 156 3.99 7.15 -1.77
C GLU A 156 2.86 7.37 -0.76
N HIS A 157 1.65 7.53 -1.26
CA HIS A 157 0.46 7.81 -0.46
C HIS A 157 -0.44 6.56 -0.34
N THR A 158 0.16 5.42 -0.02
CA THR A 158 -0.60 4.21 0.27
C THR A 158 -1.20 4.30 1.67
N GLN A 159 -2.52 4.32 1.76
CA GLN A 159 -3.25 4.43 3.02
C GLN A 159 -3.70 3.08 3.56
N PHE A 160 -3.85 3.05 4.89
CA PHE A 160 -4.41 1.94 5.68
C PHE A 160 -5.37 2.55 6.70
N ALA A 161 -6.63 2.77 6.29
CA ALA A 161 -7.66 3.39 7.13
C ALA A 161 -8.26 2.35 8.08
N MET A 162 -7.85 2.36 9.34
CA MET A 162 -8.25 1.36 10.32
C MET A 162 -9.72 1.46 10.70
N ALA A 163 -10.36 0.31 10.92
CA ALA A 163 -11.77 0.22 11.27
C ALA A 163 -12.12 0.77 12.66
N GLY A 164 -11.12 0.94 13.53
CA GLY A 164 -11.33 1.43 14.89
C GLY A 164 -10.02 1.81 15.59
N ASP A 165 -10.16 2.36 16.78
CA ASP A 165 -9.04 2.69 17.67
C ASP A 165 -8.50 1.41 18.33
N HIS A 166 -7.65 0.70 17.58
CA HIS A 166 -7.08 -0.59 17.95
C HIS A 166 -5.94 -0.42 18.95
N THR A 167 -5.69 -1.44 19.77
CA THR A 167 -4.45 -1.50 20.55
C THR A 167 -3.29 -1.80 19.62
N ALA A 168 -2.33 -0.90 19.55
CA ALA A 168 -1.11 -1.04 18.75
C ALA A 168 0.09 -1.39 19.62
N TYR A 169 0.96 -2.24 19.09
CA TYR A 169 2.29 -2.58 19.59
C TYR A 169 3.29 -1.96 18.62
N TRP A 170 3.98 -0.89 19.03
CA TRP A 170 4.68 -0.04 18.09
C TRP A 170 5.97 0.56 18.67
N ILE A 171 6.87 0.95 17.79
CA ILE A 171 8.03 1.79 18.07
C ILE A 171 7.95 3.06 17.20
N PRO A 172 8.55 4.18 17.64
CA PRO A 172 8.51 5.44 16.92
C PRO A 172 9.18 5.33 15.54
N GLY A 173 8.74 6.16 14.60
CA GLY A 173 9.33 6.24 13.26
C GLY A 173 10.72 6.86 13.31
N ASP A 174 11.71 6.10 12.84
CA ASP A 174 13.11 6.52 12.72
C ASP A 174 13.70 5.91 11.46
N TYR A 175 14.53 6.68 10.74
CA TYR A 175 15.13 6.22 9.47
C TYR A 175 16.40 5.40 9.65
N ASP A 176 17.07 5.51 10.81
CA ASP A 176 18.38 4.95 11.05
C ASP A 176 18.37 3.73 11.96
N THR A 177 17.44 3.64 12.91
CA THR A 177 17.44 2.59 13.93
C THR A 177 16.06 2.07 14.26
N GLN A 178 16.01 0.81 14.72
CA GLN A 178 14.83 0.16 15.30
C GLN A 178 15.03 -0.21 16.78
N GLU A 179 16.03 0.38 17.42
CA GLU A 179 16.45 0.06 18.80
C GLU A 179 15.66 0.85 19.84
N TYR A 180 14.35 0.71 19.80
CA TYR A 180 13.41 1.33 20.74
C TYR A 180 12.64 0.28 21.51
N ASP A 181 12.26 0.62 22.75
CA ASP A 181 11.30 -0.16 23.50
C ASP A 181 9.91 -0.08 22.86
N TYR A 182 9.21 -1.21 22.83
CA TYR A 182 7.84 -1.26 22.33
C TYR A 182 6.88 -0.51 23.26
N ASN A 183 6.03 0.30 22.65
CA ASN A 183 4.90 0.93 23.30
C ASN A 183 3.61 0.15 23.01
N ILE A 184 2.69 0.15 23.97
CA ILE A 184 1.36 -0.47 23.83
C ILE A 184 0.33 0.61 24.15
N THR A 185 -0.39 1.07 23.11
CA THR A 185 -1.42 2.12 23.24
C THR A 185 -2.55 1.87 22.26
N PRO A 186 -3.73 2.48 22.45
CA PRO A 186 -4.66 2.69 21.33
C PRO A 186 -3.97 3.56 20.26
N LEU A 187 -4.48 3.56 19.03
CA LEU A 187 -3.93 4.37 17.94
C LEU A 187 -3.90 5.86 18.31
N THR A 188 -4.96 6.36 18.93
CA THR A 188 -5.06 7.75 19.44
C THR A 188 -4.04 8.07 20.54
N GLY A 189 -3.41 7.07 21.15
CA GLY A 189 -2.35 7.22 22.15
C GLY A 189 -0.94 7.37 21.59
N ILE A 190 -0.74 7.11 20.29
CA ILE A 190 0.59 7.11 19.66
C ILE A 190 1.24 8.49 19.74
N ARG A 191 0.58 9.51 19.19
CA ARG A 191 1.11 10.90 19.19
C ARG A 191 1.37 11.47 20.59
N PRO A 192 0.46 11.33 21.58
CA PRO A 192 0.73 11.77 22.95
C PRO A 192 1.96 11.12 23.57
N VAL A 193 2.20 9.83 23.33
CA VAL A 193 3.38 9.11 23.84
C VAL A 193 4.65 9.61 23.15
N ILE A 194 4.63 9.79 21.82
CA ILE A 194 5.75 10.36 21.07
C ILE A 194 6.08 11.75 21.62
N ALA A 195 5.09 12.63 21.78
CA ALA A 195 5.29 13.98 22.29
C ALA A 195 5.90 13.99 23.70
N LYS A 196 5.43 13.11 24.60
CA LYS A 196 5.95 12.97 25.97
C LYS A 196 7.40 12.49 26.00
N ASN A 197 7.76 11.57 25.10
CA ASN A 197 9.09 10.92 25.12
C ASN A 197 10.06 11.53 24.09
N ARG A 198 9.70 12.64 23.45
CA ARG A 198 10.43 13.22 22.32
C ARG A 198 11.93 13.41 22.58
N GLU A 199 12.29 13.94 23.74
CA GLU A 199 13.70 14.19 24.06
C GLU A 199 14.48 12.89 24.30
N ALA A 200 13.85 11.89 24.92
CA ALA A 200 14.46 10.58 25.10
C ALA A 200 14.67 9.87 23.76
N TYR A 201 13.70 9.94 22.87
CA TYR A 201 13.79 9.34 21.53
C TYR A 201 14.89 9.99 20.67
N LYS A 202 15.00 11.32 20.70
CA LYS A 202 16.07 12.05 19.98
C LYS A 202 17.47 11.65 20.41
N SER A 203 17.67 11.26 21.65
CA SER A 203 18.98 10.81 22.12
C SER A 203 19.41 9.47 21.54
N ASN A 204 18.47 8.67 21.02
CA ASN A 204 18.74 7.37 20.40
C ASN A 204 18.90 7.50 18.87
N SER A 205 18.40 8.59 18.27
CA SER A 205 18.53 8.85 16.84
C SER A 205 19.87 9.50 16.54
N SER A 206 20.63 8.94 15.58
CA SER A 206 21.98 9.43 15.29
C SER A 206 21.99 10.73 14.51
N THR A 207 21.23 10.83 13.43
CA THR A 207 21.31 11.99 12.50
C THR A 207 20.00 12.34 11.79
N THR A 208 19.03 11.46 11.74
CA THR A 208 17.84 11.61 10.89
C THR A 208 16.63 12.15 11.64
N VAL A 209 15.74 12.68 10.85
CA VAL A 209 14.52 13.29 11.36
C VAL A 209 13.64 12.20 11.96
N PHE A 210 13.52 12.27 13.28
CA PHE A 210 12.53 11.47 14.00
C PHE A 210 11.11 11.91 13.61
N SER A 211 10.24 10.96 13.32
CA SER A 211 8.85 11.26 13.01
C SER A 211 8.03 11.61 14.25
N ASP A 212 7.44 12.80 14.27
CA ASP A 212 6.52 13.20 15.35
C ASP A 212 5.16 12.50 15.30
N THR A 213 4.85 11.80 14.21
CA THR A 213 3.51 11.23 13.95
C THR A 213 3.54 9.79 13.50
N GLY A 214 4.72 9.26 13.23
CA GLY A 214 4.89 7.99 12.57
C GLY A 214 5.37 6.88 13.49
N VAL A 215 5.14 5.68 13.01
CA VAL A 215 5.61 4.42 13.60
C VAL A 215 6.36 3.62 12.55
N GLN A 216 7.20 2.72 12.99
CA GLN A 216 7.89 1.78 12.09
C GLN A 216 6.99 0.61 11.70
N THR A 217 7.29 -0.02 10.59
CA THR A 217 6.84 -1.37 10.25
C THR A 217 7.85 -2.39 10.82
N SER A 218 7.42 -3.58 11.23
CA SER A 218 6.06 -4.08 11.18
C SER A 218 5.22 -3.54 12.34
N LEU A 219 4.03 -3.07 12.03
CA LEU A 219 3.09 -2.56 13.04
C LEU A 219 2.08 -3.67 13.38
N GLN A 220 2.09 -4.13 14.62
CA GLN A 220 1.14 -5.11 15.13
C GLN A 220 0.00 -4.42 15.87
N MET A 221 -1.23 -4.85 15.61
CA MET A 221 -2.44 -4.33 16.26
C MET A 221 -3.36 -5.45 16.72
N LYS A 222 -4.17 -5.16 17.73
CA LYS A 222 -5.26 -6.01 18.21
C LYS A 222 -6.55 -5.21 18.28
N THR A 223 -7.59 -5.70 17.62
CA THR A 223 -8.92 -5.09 17.65
C THR A 223 -9.69 -5.47 18.93
N LYS A 224 -10.69 -4.67 19.29
CA LYS A 224 -11.56 -4.96 20.46
C LYS A 224 -12.35 -6.26 20.30
N ASP A 225 -12.67 -6.63 19.07
CA ASP A 225 -13.43 -7.84 18.73
C ASP A 225 -12.56 -9.04 18.37
N GLY A 226 -11.27 -8.98 18.69
CA GLY A 226 -10.36 -10.11 18.76
C GLY A 226 -9.58 -10.42 17.48
N LEU A 227 -9.54 -9.52 16.48
CA LEU A 227 -8.64 -9.66 15.36
C LEU A 227 -7.23 -9.19 15.70
N TYR A 228 -6.25 -9.84 15.13
CA TYR A 228 -4.85 -9.43 15.09
C TYR A 228 -4.54 -8.97 13.68
N ILE A 229 -3.96 -7.78 13.55
CA ILE A 229 -3.65 -7.13 12.27
C ILE A 229 -2.19 -6.74 12.27
N ASN A 230 -1.48 -6.99 11.19
CA ASN A 230 -0.10 -6.55 11.02
C ASN A 230 0.04 -5.81 9.69
N ILE A 231 0.65 -4.62 9.70
CA ILE A 231 1.02 -3.87 8.51
C ILE A 231 2.53 -3.94 8.34
N HIS A 232 2.97 -4.40 7.16
CA HIS A 232 4.37 -4.56 6.84
C HIS A 232 4.61 -4.39 5.33
N GLU A 233 5.82 -4.71 4.88
CA GLU A 233 6.22 -4.73 3.47
C GLU A 233 6.99 -6.01 3.14
N ALA A 234 7.07 -6.34 1.85
CA ALA A 234 7.86 -7.47 1.35
C ALA A 234 8.51 -7.12 0.01
N ALA A 235 9.61 -7.79 -0.32
CA ALA A 235 10.42 -7.55 -1.52
C ALA A 235 10.88 -6.09 -1.65
N CYS A 236 11.43 -5.53 -0.56
CA CYS A 236 11.96 -4.18 -0.53
C CYS A 236 13.33 -4.13 -1.25
N LEU A 237 13.28 -4.08 -2.60
CA LEU A 237 14.45 -4.07 -3.48
C LEU A 237 14.43 -2.79 -4.32
N ASP A 238 15.56 -2.09 -4.35
CA ASP A 238 15.75 -0.85 -5.11
C ASP A 238 14.67 0.23 -4.84
N TYR A 239 14.16 0.25 -3.62
CA TYR A 239 13.09 1.14 -3.18
C TYR A 239 13.23 1.46 -1.69
N PRO A 240 12.87 2.65 -1.23
CA PRO A 240 12.99 3.01 0.18
C PRO A 240 12.02 2.23 1.06
N THR A 241 12.45 1.97 2.28
CA THR A 241 11.63 1.32 3.30
C THR A 241 10.45 2.20 3.71
N MET A 242 9.36 1.57 4.08
CA MET A 242 8.13 2.22 4.51
C MET A 242 8.08 2.40 6.02
N HIS A 243 7.79 3.62 6.44
CA HIS A 243 7.24 3.96 7.75
C HIS A 243 5.77 4.32 7.58
N LEU A 244 5.06 4.55 8.67
CA LEU A 244 3.63 4.84 8.67
C LEU A 244 3.36 6.13 9.45
N ASN A 245 2.83 7.15 8.78
CA ASN A 245 2.28 8.33 9.43
C ASN A 245 0.83 8.09 9.85
N LEU A 246 0.46 8.52 11.05
CA LEU A 246 -0.90 8.40 11.56
C LEU A 246 -1.65 9.73 11.51
N ASP A 247 -2.77 9.74 10.81
CA ASP A 247 -3.84 10.70 11.07
C ASP A 247 -4.75 10.14 12.17
N GLU A 248 -4.60 10.66 13.39
CA GLU A 248 -5.36 10.19 14.55
C GLU A 248 -6.86 10.52 14.51
N LYS A 249 -7.27 11.51 13.68
CA LYS A 249 -8.69 11.90 13.56
C LYS A 249 -9.47 10.89 12.73
N THR A 250 -8.86 10.37 11.68
CA THR A 250 -9.47 9.40 10.79
C THR A 250 -9.05 7.97 11.09
N LEU A 251 -8.04 7.78 11.97
CA LEU A 251 -7.37 6.51 12.28
C LEU A 251 -6.77 5.88 11.02
N THR A 252 -6.18 6.71 10.17
CA THR A 252 -5.58 6.31 8.91
C THR A 252 -4.07 6.40 9.00
N PHE A 253 -3.40 5.28 8.75
CA PHE A 253 -1.98 5.28 8.45
C PHE A 253 -1.77 5.57 6.97
N GLU A 254 -0.72 6.32 6.65
CA GLU A 254 -0.24 6.54 5.30
C GLU A 254 1.25 6.21 5.24
N SER A 255 1.68 5.59 4.15
CA SER A 255 3.10 5.28 3.94
C SER A 255 3.95 6.55 4.01
N TRP A 256 5.11 6.43 4.61
CA TRP A 256 6.11 7.47 4.70
C TRP A 256 7.47 6.86 4.40
N LEU A 257 7.99 7.18 3.22
CA LEU A 257 9.20 6.55 2.73
C LEU A 257 10.46 7.17 3.33
N THR A 258 11.46 6.34 3.60
CA THR A 258 12.79 6.78 4.03
C THR A 258 13.46 7.57 2.90
N PRO A 259 13.86 8.84 3.12
CA PRO A 259 14.57 9.62 2.12
C PRO A 259 16.05 9.24 2.04
N ASP A 260 16.69 9.57 0.93
CA ASP A 260 18.15 9.64 0.83
C ASP A 260 18.70 10.90 1.52
N ALA A 261 20.02 11.07 1.51
CA ALA A 261 20.71 12.19 2.18
C ALA A 261 20.30 13.59 1.64
N VAL A 262 19.67 13.68 0.48
CA VAL A 262 19.19 14.94 -0.13
C VAL A 262 17.67 15.04 -0.17
N GLY A 263 16.97 14.14 0.53
CA GLY A 263 15.53 14.14 0.68
C GLY A 263 14.76 13.51 -0.48
N ARG A 264 15.43 12.80 -1.39
CA ARG A 264 14.79 12.05 -2.47
C ARG A 264 14.45 10.64 -1.99
N LYS A 265 13.43 10.05 -2.59
CA LYS A 265 12.98 8.72 -2.24
C LYS A 265 13.30 7.70 -3.35
N GLY A 266 12.37 7.14 -4.04
CA GLY A 266 12.69 6.12 -5.05
C GLY A 266 13.22 6.70 -6.37
N PHE A 267 14.31 6.13 -6.92
CA PHE A 267 14.81 6.42 -8.27
C PHE A 267 14.41 5.27 -9.17
N ILE A 268 13.46 5.51 -10.06
CA ILE A 268 12.79 4.46 -10.80
C ILE A 268 13.09 4.56 -12.29
N GLN A 269 13.40 3.40 -12.89
CA GLN A 269 13.44 3.21 -14.33
C GLN A 269 12.47 2.10 -14.69
N THR A 270 11.56 2.36 -15.62
CA THR A 270 10.57 1.36 -16.06
C THR A 270 11.20 0.33 -17.02
N PRO A 271 10.72 -0.94 -17.00
CA PRO A 271 9.64 -1.45 -16.17
C PRO A 271 10.07 -1.66 -14.71
N PHE A 272 9.18 -1.34 -13.76
CA PHE A 272 9.48 -1.46 -12.33
C PHE A 272 8.25 -1.88 -11.52
N ASN A 273 8.49 -2.58 -10.41
CA ASN A 273 7.46 -2.92 -9.43
C ASN A 273 7.91 -2.45 -8.06
N THR A 274 7.03 -1.74 -7.35
CA THR A 274 7.30 -1.37 -5.96
C THR A 274 7.35 -2.60 -5.06
N PRO A 275 7.91 -2.50 -3.84
CA PRO A 275 7.66 -3.49 -2.80
C PRO A 275 6.17 -3.75 -2.59
N TRP A 276 5.86 -4.89 -2.02
CA TRP A 276 4.52 -5.19 -1.59
C TRP A 276 4.22 -4.48 -0.27
N ARG A 277 3.10 -3.80 -0.20
CA ARG A 277 2.50 -3.32 1.04
C ARG A 277 1.56 -4.40 1.54
N THR A 278 1.76 -4.86 2.77
CA THR A 278 1.08 -6.05 3.28
C THR A 278 0.17 -5.73 4.46
N VAL A 279 -0.98 -6.39 4.50
CA VAL A 279 -1.87 -6.43 5.66
C VAL A 279 -2.15 -7.88 5.98
N MET A 280 -1.61 -8.36 7.10
CA MET A 280 -1.93 -9.69 7.64
C MET A 280 -3.08 -9.56 8.63
N VAL A 281 -3.94 -10.57 8.70
CA VAL A 281 -5.07 -10.61 9.62
C VAL A 281 -5.42 -12.03 10.02
N SER A 282 -5.71 -12.23 11.31
CA SER A 282 -6.28 -13.47 11.86
C SER A 282 -7.06 -13.19 13.14
N ASP A 283 -7.92 -14.10 13.53
CA ASP A 283 -8.57 -14.17 14.85
C ASP A 283 -7.78 -15.03 15.85
N ASP A 284 -6.58 -15.51 15.47
CA ASP A 284 -5.65 -16.23 16.34
C ASP A 284 -4.26 -15.57 16.30
N ALA A 285 -3.74 -15.17 17.46
CA ALA A 285 -2.41 -14.55 17.57
C ALA A 285 -1.26 -15.47 17.08
N ARG A 286 -1.43 -16.77 17.16
CA ARG A 286 -0.43 -17.76 16.73
C ARG A 286 -0.21 -17.71 15.22
N ASP A 287 -1.25 -17.37 14.48
CA ASP A 287 -1.16 -17.25 13.02
C ASP A 287 -0.25 -16.09 12.62
N MET A 288 -0.14 -15.03 13.43
CA MET A 288 0.79 -13.93 13.17
C MET A 288 2.25 -14.38 13.21
N LEU A 289 2.59 -15.29 14.13
CA LEU A 289 3.93 -15.86 14.24
C LEU A 289 4.25 -16.86 13.12
N SER A 290 3.25 -17.62 12.67
CA SER A 290 3.43 -18.64 11.63
C SER A 290 3.19 -18.13 10.22
N CYS A 291 2.72 -16.89 10.06
CA CYS A 291 2.37 -16.30 8.77
C CYS A 291 3.55 -16.28 7.80
N LYS A 292 3.34 -16.80 6.61
CA LYS A 292 4.36 -16.87 5.54
C LYS A 292 4.08 -15.86 4.40
N LEU A 293 3.23 -14.85 4.65
CA LEU A 293 2.82 -13.89 3.62
C LEU A 293 4.03 -13.14 3.05
N THR A 294 4.88 -12.58 3.90
CA THR A 294 6.09 -11.85 3.46
C THR A 294 7.01 -12.74 2.65
N LEU A 295 7.28 -13.97 3.11
CA LEU A 295 8.11 -14.93 2.38
C LEU A 295 7.52 -15.34 1.02
N ASN A 296 6.18 -15.43 0.92
CA ASN A 296 5.51 -15.75 -0.32
C ASN A 296 5.44 -14.57 -1.31
N LEU A 297 5.48 -13.35 -0.83
CA LEU A 297 5.50 -12.14 -1.65
C LEU A 297 6.90 -11.70 -2.03
N ASP A 298 7.91 -12.10 -1.25
CA ASP A 298 9.29 -11.81 -1.57
C ASP A 298 9.73 -12.54 -2.84
N ARG A 299 10.78 -12.06 -3.46
CA ARG A 299 11.42 -12.84 -4.51
C ARG A 299 11.94 -14.11 -3.88
N LYS A 300 11.60 -15.24 -4.45
CA LYS A 300 12.21 -16.54 -4.12
C LYS A 300 13.66 -16.60 -4.60
N SER A 301 14.35 -15.50 -4.51
CA SER A 301 15.76 -15.43 -4.80
C SER A 301 16.48 -16.03 -3.61
N VAL A 302 16.83 -17.11 -3.86
CA VAL A 302 17.92 -17.85 -3.34
C VAL A 302 19.19 -17.06 -3.50
N VAL A 303 19.82 -16.77 -2.46
CA VAL A 303 21.23 -16.46 -2.46
C VAL A 303 22.02 -17.75 -2.56
#